data_2de469d690b337605299e568e71d8a4a
#
_entry.id   2de469d690b337605299e568e71d8a4a
#
_cell.length_a   1.000
_cell.length_b   1.000
_cell.length_c   1.000
_cell.angle_alpha   90.00
_cell.angle_beta   90.00
_cell.angle_gamma   90.00
#
_symmetry.space_group_name_H-M   'P 1'
#
loop_
_entity.id
_entity.type
_entity.pdbx_description
1 polymer ?
#
loop_
_entity_poly.entity_id
_entity_poly.type
_entity_poly.pdbx_seq_one_letter_code
_entity_poly.pdbx_strand_id
1 'polypeptide(L)'
;MIKNHAPYLKAVLFPNNLAEVGSSVNQSNCFTVQDYHYHCFRERDEQGNPYGNIRSGYLEFSIVVSGLDTYQHFYKCMDQNENVPFSFIFNASFSKTGRINDFEDGLITYGYVVDIQESCDNHDNHGQEQLLLHVKMLLSNLIFIGNEQIHLLEITKD
;
A
#
# COMPACT_ATOMS: atom_id res chain seq x y z
N MET A 1 27.85 -4.50 -2.10
CA MET A 1 27.57 -3.69 -3.31
C MET A 1 26.29 -2.90 -3.09
N ILE A 2 26.41 -1.59 -2.97
CA ILE A 2 25.23 -0.75 -2.87
C ILE A 2 24.58 -0.80 -4.26
N LYS A 3 23.43 -1.47 -4.34
CA LYS A 3 22.61 -1.38 -5.53
C LYS A 3 22.25 0.09 -5.72
N ASN A 4 22.67 0.67 -6.82
CA ASN A 4 22.13 1.95 -7.23
C ASN A 4 20.63 1.74 -7.44
N HIS A 5 19.86 2.04 -6.39
CA HIS A 5 18.41 2.08 -6.54
C HIS A 5 18.10 3.18 -7.53
N ALA A 6 17.36 2.83 -8.57
CA ALA A 6 16.77 3.84 -9.42
C ALA A 6 16.09 4.87 -8.51
N PRO A 7 16.22 6.17 -8.76
CA PRO A 7 15.68 7.21 -7.87
C PRO A 7 14.16 7.17 -7.72
N TYR A 8 13.49 6.25 -8.38
CA TYR A 8 12.04 6.11 -8.35
C TYR A 8 11.66 4.65 -8.08
N LEU A 9 11.21 4.39 -6.86
CA LEU A 9 10.49 3.17 -6.57
C LEU A 9 9.12 3.26 -7.23
N LYS A 10 8.88 2.43 -8.24
CA LYS A 10 7.54 2.27 -8.80
C LYS A 10 6.76 1.32 -7.91
N ALA A 11 5.70 1.84 -7.32
CA ALA A 11 4.81 1.04 -6.50
C ALA A 11 3.46 0.88 -7.19
N VAL A 12 2.93 -0.33 -7.12
CA VAL A 12 1.55 -0.62 -7.51
C VAL A 12 0.82 -1.23 -6.32
N LEU A 13 -0.48 -0.99 -6.23
CA LEU A 13 -1.32 -1.50 -5.17
C LEU A 13 -2.34 -2.47 -5.75
N PHE A 14 -2.37 -3.68 -5.21
CA PHE A 14 -3.41 -4.66 -5.47
C PHE A 14 -4.41 -4.66 -4.32
N PRO A 15 -5.72 -4.60 -4.59
CA PRO A 15 -6.75 -4.57 -3.54
C PRO A 15 -7.05 -5.96 -2.96
N ASN A 16 -6.01 -6.76 -2.76
CA ASN A 16 -6.09 -8.13 -2.26
C ASN A 16 -4.85 -8.46 -1.45
N ASN A 17 -4.92 -9.54 -0.66
CA ASN A 17 -3.73 -10.14 -0.08
C ASN A 17 -3.02 -10.97 -1.15
N LEU A 18 -1.89 -10.49 -1.66
CA LEU A 18 -1.16 -11.11 -2.74
C LEU A 18 -0.67 -12.53 -2.39
N ALA A 19 -0.35 -12.77 -1.11
CA ALA A 19 0.08 -14.08 -0.64
C ALA A 19 -1.03 -15.14 -0.72
N GLU A 20 -2.30 -14.73 -0.67
CA GLU A 20 -3.45 -15.62 -0.79
C GLU A 20 -3.90 -15.84 -2.22
N VAL A 21 -3.92 -14.78 -3.05
CA VAL A 21 -4.43 -14.85 -4.41
C VAL A 21 -3.37 -15.27 -5.44
N GLY A 22 -2.10 -15.08 -5.12
CA GLY A 22 -0.97 -15.57 -5.92
C GLY A 22 -1.02 -15.14 -7.38
N SER A 23 -0.93 -16.10 -8.30
CA SER A 23 -0.82 -15.87 -9.73
C SER A 23 -2.12 -15.40 -10.41
N SER A 24 -3.24 -15.34 -9.68
CA SER A 24 -4.50 -14.80 -10.22
C SER A 24 -4.48 -13.28 -10.36
N VAL A 25 -3.48 -12.61 -9.80
CA VAL A 25 -3.36 -11.16 -9.82
C VAL A 25 -2.87 -10.70 -11.20
N ASN A 26 -3.55 -9.71 -11.75
CA ASN A 26 -3.27 -9.16 -13.07
C ASN A 26 -3.05 -7.64 -12.98
N GLN A 27 -2.20 -7.11 -13.85
CA GLN A 27 -1.92 -5.68 -13.97
C GLN A 27 -3.19 -4.82 -14.10
N SER A 28 -4.24 -5.35 -14.73
CA SER A 28 -5.52 -4.66 -14.87
C SER A 28 -6.25 -4.44 -13.54
N ASN A 29 -5.87 -5.18 -12.49
CA ASN A 29 -6.49 -5.11 -11.16
C ASN A 29 -5.65 -4.32 -10.15
N CYS A 30 -4.63 -3.60 -10.61
CA CYS A 30 -3.78 -2.81 -9.72
C CYS A 30 -3.94 -1.32 -9.95
N PHE A 31 -3.54 -0.56 -8.95
CA PHE A 31 -3.54 0.91 -8.98
C PHE A 31 -2.11 1.42 -8.87
N THR A 32 -1.79 2.49 -9.59
CA THR A 32 -0.49 3.15 -9.48
C THR A 32 -0.43 3.97 -8.21
N VAL A 33 0.60 3.72 -7.40
CA VAL A 33 0.83 4.44 -6.14
C VAL A 33 1.81 5.57 -6.39
N GLN A 34 1.42 6.80 -6.03
CA GLN A 34 2.26 7.98 -6.11
C GLN A 34 3.19 8.09 -4.91
N ASP A 35 2.63 7.89 -3.74
CA ASP A 35 3.37 7.91 -2.48
C ASP A 35 2.65 7.06 -1.42
N TYR A 36 3.38 6.67 -0.40
CA TYR A 36 2.80 6.02 0.77
C TYR A 36 3.65 6.33 2.01
N HIS A 37 2.98 6.30 3.15
CA HIS A 37 3.60 6.53 4.44
C HIS A 37 2.83 5.78 5.52
N TYR A 38 3.53 5.12 6.41
CA TYR A 38 2.92 4.48 7.57
C TYR A 38 3.76 4.70 8.83
N HIS A 39 3.14 4.53 9.97
CA HIS A 39 3.76 4.74 11.27
C HIS A 39 3.42 3.60 12.21
N CYS A 40 4.46 2.98 12.78
CA CYS A 40 4.36 2.00 13.85
C CYS A 40 5.20 2.48 15.02
N PHE A 41 4.73 2.25 16.24
CA PHE A 41 5.41 2.75 17.42
C PHE A 41 5.23 1.81 18.61
N ARG A 42 6.07 2.01 19.62
CA ARG A 42 5.88 1.40 20.94
C ARG A 42 5.72 2.52 21.97
N GLU A 43 4.92 2.27 22.98
CA GLU A 43 4.80 3.18 24.10
C GLU A 43 6.13 3.30 24.86
N ARG A 44 6.38 4.44 25.45
CA ARG A 44 7.54 4.69 26.28
C ARG A 44 7.09 5.04 27.70
N ASP A 45 7.83 4.55 28.70
CA ASP A 45 7.62 4.92 30.09
C ASP A 45 8.20 6.32 30.39
N GLU A 46 8.10 6.77 31.63
CA GLU A 46 8.59 8.09 32.06
C GLU A 46 10.10 8.25 31.90
N GLN A 47 10.86 7.13 31.91
CA GLN A 47 12.31 7.14 31.69
C GLN A 47 12.67 7.00 30.20
N GLY A 48 11.69 6.93 29.32
CA GLY A 48 11.91 6.80 27.89
C GLY A 48 12.14 5.37 27.38
N ASN A 49 11.98 4.36 28.24
CA ASN A 49 12.16 2.97 27.87
C ASN A 49 10.92 2.44 27.15
N PRO A 50 11.10 1.70 26.02
CA PRO A 50 9.95 1.12 25.32
C PRO A 50 9.34 -0.02 26.13
N TYR A 51 8.02 -0.12 26.09
CA TYR A 51 7.27 -1.21 26.68
C TYR A 51 6.07 -1.59 25.84
N GLY A 52 5.53 -2.78 26.08
CA GLY A 52 4.38 -3.29 25.34
C GLY A 52 4.71 -3.74 23.92
N ASN A 53 3.69 -4.05 23.17
CA ASN A 53 3.80 -4.51 21.79
C ASN A 53 3.89 -3.34 20.81
N ILE A 54 4.27 -3.63 19.58
CA ILE A 54 4.25 -2.65 18.49
C ILE A 54 2.78 -2.27 18.23
N ARG A 55 2.54 -0.97 18.18
CA ARG A 55 1.22 -0.40 17.88
C ARG A 55 1.22 0.22 16.50
N SER A 56 0.09 0.14 15.84
CA SER A 56 -0.13 0.76 14.54
C SER A 56 -0.70 2.16 14.67
N GLY A 57 -0.25 3.04 13.80
CA GLY A 57 -0.90 4.30 13.53
C GLY A 57 -1.70 4.22 12.23
N TYR A 58 -1.56 5.23 11.40
CA TYR A 58 -2.23 5.30 10.11
C TYR A 58 -1.28 4.91 8.98
N LEU A 59 -1.87 4.34 7.94
CA LEU A 59 -1.26 4.22 6.62
C LEU A 59 -1.90 5.27 5.72
N GLU A 60 -1.10 6.09 5.09
CA GLU A 60 -1.55 7.10 4.13
C GLU A 60 -0.88 6.83 2.78
N PHE A 61 -1.67 6.84 1.72
CA PHE A 61 -1.14 6.65 0.37
C PHE A 61 -1.96 7.43 -0.64
N SER A 62 -1.33 7.72 -1.77
CA SER A 62 -1.97 8.42 -2.88
C SER A 62 -1.98 7.52 -4.10
N ILE A 63 -3.15 7.40 -4.72
CA ILE A 63 -3.42 6.56 -5.89
C ILE A 63 -3.72 7.46 -7.07
N VAL A 64 -3.12 7.13 -8.22
CA VAL A 64 -3.48 7.77 -9.48
C VAL A 64 -4.86 7.26 -9.91
N VAL A 65 -5.78 8.19 -10.13
CA VAL A 65 -7.12 7.85 -10.60
C VAL A 65 -7.05 7.42 -12.06
N SER A 66 -7.37 6.17 -12.34
CA SER A 66 -7.35 5.59 -13.69
C SER A 66 -8.73 5.52 -14.34
N GLY A 67 -9.78 5.65 -13.57
CA GLY A 67 -11.16 5.59 -14.03
C GLY A 67 -12.15 5.57 -12.89
N LEU A 68 -13.40 5.33 -13.20
CA LEU A 68 -14.49 5.30 -12.21
C LEU A 68 -14.29 4.18 -11.17
N ASP A 69 -13.70 3.07 -11.57
CA ASP A 69 -13.42 1.92 -10.69
C ASP A 69 -12.49 2.29 -9.51
N THR A 70 -11.58 3.24 -9.69
CA THR A 70 -10.73 3.73 -8.58
C THR A 70 -11.59 4.30 -7.46
N TYR A 71 -12.52 5.19 -7.80
CA TYR A 71 -13.44 5.79 -6.81
C TYR A 71 -14.34 4.74 -6.17
N GLN A 72 -14.95 3.90 -6.99
CA GLN A 72 -15.88 2.87 -6.52
C GLN A 72 -15.22 1.94 -5.51
N HIS A 73 -14.00 1.51 -5.79
CA HIS A 73 -13.29 0.58 -4.91
C HIS A 73 -13.00 1.21 -3.54
N PHE A 74 -12.37 2.37 -3.51
CA PHE A 74 -11.91 2.96 -2.24
C PHE A 74 -13.07 3.52 -1.41
N TYR A 75 -14.05 4.15 -2.03
CA TYR A 75 -15.24 4.61 -1.31
C TYR A 75 -16.08 3.47 -0.76
N LYS A 76 -16.15 2.35 -1.49
CA LYS A 76 -16.82 1.14 -1.01
C LYS A 76 -16.13 0.57 0.23
N CYS A 77 -14.80 0.53 0.24
CA CYS A 77 -14.02 0.10 1.40
C CYS A 77 -14.32 0.96 2.63
N MET A 78 -14.42 2.28 2.45
CA MET A 78 -14.74 3.21 3.54
C MET A 78 -16.18 3.02 4.04
N ASP A 79 -17.12 2.85 3.13
CA ASP A 79 -18.55 2.68 3.46
C ASP A 79 -18.81 1.37 4.20
N GLN A 80 -18.19 0.27 3.78
CA GLN A 80 -18.38 -1.05 4.38
C GLN A 80 -17.75 -1.20 5.76
N ASN A 81 -16.80 -0.35 6.12
CA ASN A 81 -16.09 -0.41 7.39
C ASN A 81 -15.51 -1.81 7.68
N GLU A 82 -14.91 -2.42 6.67
CA GLU A 82 -14.28 -3.73 6.77
C GLU A 82 -12.76 -3.61 6.88
N ASN A 83 -12.14 -4.59 7.52
CA ASN A 83 -10.70 -4.73 7.57
C ASN A 83 -10.21 -5.27 6.22
N VAL A 84 -9.72 -4.38 5.36
CA VAL A 84 -9.37 -4.73 3.97
C VAL A 84 -7.87 -4.88 3.77
N PRO A 85 -7.43 -5.86 2.95
CA PRO A 85 -6.04 -5.99 2.57
C PRO A 85 -5.69 -5.12 1.36
N PHE A 86 -4.52 -4.49 1.43
CA PHE A 86 -3.88 -3.86 0.28
C PHE A 86 -2.44 -4.35 0.18
N SER A 87 -2.07 -4.85 -0.99
CA SER A 87 -0.69 -5.27 -1.26
C SER A 87 0.02 -4.21 -2.09
N PHE A 88 1.06 -3.63 -1.51
CA PHE A 88 1.96 -2.69 -2.19
C PHE A 88 3.15 -3.49 -2.72
N ILE A 89 3.38 -3.45 -4.02
CA ILE A 89 4.46 -4.18 -4.67
C ILE A 89 5.41 -3.18 -5.34
N PHE A 90 6.68 -3.35 -5.07
CA PHE A 90 7.71 -2.44 -5.56
C PHE A 90 8.45 -3.05 -6.76
N ASN A 91 8.62 -2.25 -7.80
CA ASN A 91 9.34 -2.61 -9.02
C ASN A 91 8.84 -3.92 -9.64
N ALA A 92 7.51 -4.06 -9.71
CA ALA A 92 6.88 -5.22 -10.32
C ALA A 92 7.08 -5.23 -11.83
N SER A 93 7.42 -6.40 -12.37
CA SER A 93 7.38 -6.66 -13.80
C SER A 93 6.18 -7.55 -14.13
N PHE A 94 5.57 -7.30 -15.28
CA PHE A 94 4.39 -8.02 -15.73
C PHE A 94 4.70 -8.76 -17.02
N SER A 95 4.12 -9.95 -17.16
CA SER A 95 4.16 -10.72 -18.41
C SER A 95 3.30 -10.04 -19.48
N LYS A 96 3.40 -10.52 -20.72
CA LYS A 96 2.56 -10.04 -21.84
C LYS A 96 1.06 -10.20 -21.59
N THR A 97 0.69 -11.17 -20.74
CA THR A 97 -0.71 -11.41 -20.35
C THR A 97 -1.14 -10.59 -19.14
N GLY A 98 -0.24 -9.73 -18.58
CA GLY A 98 -0.54 -8.89 -17.43
C GLY A 98 -0.35 -9.53 -16.07
N ARG A 99 0.13 -10.77 -15.99
CA ARG A 99 0.42 -11.44 -14.73
C ARG A 99 1.72 -10.93 -14.12
N ILE A 100 1.81 -10.89 -12.80
CA ILE A 100 3.07 -10.58 -12.11
C ILE A 100 4.09 -11.66 -12.46
N ASN A 101 5.22 -11.22 -13.01
CA ASN A 101 6.36 -12.08 -13.33
C ASN A 101 7.39 -12.05 -12.20
N ASP A 102 7.69 -10.87 -11.70
CA ASP A 102 8.66 -10.66 -10.64
C ASP A 102 8.40 -9.33 -9.91
N PHE A 103 8.88 -9.23 -8.67
CA PHE A 103 8.89 -7.99 -7.90
C PHE A 103 10.05 -8.01 -6.90
N GLU A 104 10.52 -6.85 -6.51
CA GLU A 104 11.68 -6.73 -5.62
C GLU A 104 11.26 -6.97 -4.16
N ASP A 105 10.32 -6.17 -3.67
CA ASP A 105 9.79 -6.23 -2.32
C ASP A 105 8.31 -5.91 -2.32
N GLY A 106 7.64 -6.26 -1.26
CA GLY A 106 6.23 -5.96 -1.08
C GLY A 106 5.86 -5.75 0.37
N LEU A 107 4.68 -5.16 0.53
CA LEU A 107 4.09 -4.85 1.81
C LEU A 107 2.59 -5.14 1.74
N ILE A 108 2.10 -6.06 2.57
CA ILE A 108 0.68 -6.32 2.68
C ILE A 108 0.17 -5.64 3.94
N THR A 109 -0.81 -4.76 3.79
CA THR A 109 -1.41 -4.03 4.89
C THR A 109 -2.86 -4.44 5.07
N TYR A 110 -3.31 -4.51 6.31
CA TYR A 110 -4.72 -4.68 6.66
C TYR A 110 -5.16 -3.47 7.46
N GLY A 111 -6.34 -2.99 7.19
CA GLY A 111 -6.86 -1.84 7.92
C GLY A 111 -8.24 -1.38 7.46
N TYR A 112 -8.68 -0.30 8.08
CA TYR A 112 -9.96 0.34 7.80
C TYR A 112 -9.72 1.67 7.11
N VAL A 113 -10.37 1.89 5.97
CA VAL A 113 -10.32 3.19 5.28
C VAL A 113 -11.15 4.18 6.09
N VAL A 114 -10.51 5.27 6.54
CA VAL A 114 -11.15 6.25 7.44
C VAL A 114 -11.24 7.65 6.83
N ASP A 115 -10.47 7.95 5.80
CA ASP A 115 -10.50 9.26 5.14
C ASP A 115 -10.07 9.13 3.69
N ILE A 116 -10.75 9.87 2.81
CA ILE A 116 -10.42 9.94 1.38
C ILE A 116 -10.51 11.40 0.95
N GLN A 117 -9.46 11.89 0.29
CA GLN A 117 -9.41 13.23 -0.29
C GLN A 117 -8.93 13.14 -1.74
N GLU A 118 -9.37 14.03 -2.57
CA GLU A 118 -8.93 14.10 -3.96
C GLU A 118 -8.18 15.41 -4.23
N SER A 119 -7.11 15.32 -5.00
CA SER A 119 -6.42 16.50 -5.50
C SER A 119 -6.05 16.31 -6.96
N CYS A 120 -5.88 17.44 -7.64
CA CYS A 120 -5.38 17.50 -8.99
C CYS A 120 -3.95 18.00 -8.95
N ASP A 121 -3.02 17.26 -9.56
CA ASP A 121 -1.61 17.59 -9.57
C ASP A 121 -1.11 17.72 -11.00
N ASN A 122 -0.34 18.78 -11.28
CA ASN A 122 0.21 19.10 -12.59
C ASN A 122 1.62 18.54 -12.82
N HIS A 123 2.06 17.59 -12.01
CA HIS A 123 3.46 17.12 -12.01
C HIS A 123 3.73 15.91 -12.90
N ASP A 124 2.95 15.69 -13.93
CA ASP A 124 3.37 14.73 -14.92
C ASP A 124 4.43 15.37 -15.85
N ASN A 125 5.37 14.55 -16.37
CA ASN A 125 6.46 14.99 -17.24
C ASN A 125 5.97 15.53 -18.60
N HIS A 126 4.69 15.42 -18.90
CA HIS A 126 4.06 15.84 -20.14
C HIS A 126 3.14 17.04 -19.95
N GLY A 127 3.09 17.63 -18.75
CA GLY A 127 2.21 18.76 -18.44
C GLY A 127 0.72 18.39 -18.37
N GLN A 128 0.40 17.11 -18.28
CA GLN A 128 -0.97 16.64 -18.11
C GLN A 128 -1.38 16.67 -16.64
N GLU A 129 -2.61 17.08 -16.40
CA GLU A 129 -3.21 17.03 -15.06
C GLU A 129 -3.39 15.58 -14.63
N GLN A 130 -2.99 15.29 -13.41
CA GLN A 130 -3.12 13.98 -12.80
C GLN A 130 -4.04 14.08 -11.59
N LEU A 131 -5.11 13.27 -11.58
CA LEU A 131 -5.99 13.17 -10.44
C LEU A 131 -5.42 12.16 -9.45
N LEU A 132 -5.30 12.58 -8.20
CA LEU A 132 -4.82 11.74 -7.11
C LEU A 132 -5.90 11.56 -6.05
N LEU A 133 -6.08 10.34 -5.62
CA LEU A 133 -6.93 10.01 -4.49
C LEU A 133 -6.04 9.72 -3.29
N HIS A 134 -6.16 10.53 -2.25
CA HIS A 134 -5.41 10.37 -1.00
C HIS A 134 -6.25 9.57 -0.02
N VAL A 135 -5.75 8.39 0.35
CA VAL A 135 -6.46 7.45 1.20
C VAL A 135 -5.73 7.32 2.54
N LYS A 136 -6.49 7.42 3.62
CA LYS A 136 -5.99 7.20 4.97
C LYS A 136 -6.65 5.99 5.57
N MET A 137 -5.85 5.08 6.09
CA MET A 137 -6.30 3.86 6.72
C MET A 137 -5.84 3.79 8.17
N LEU A 138 -6.72 3.30 9.04
CA LEU A 138 -6.30 2.83 10.35
C LEU A 138 -5.69 1.45 10.18
N LEU A 139 -4.38 1.36 10.36
CA LEU A 139 -3.61 0.15 10.10
C LEU A 139 -3.81 -0.87 11.23
N SER A 140 -4.22 -2.09 10.90
CA SER A 140 -4.42 -3.17 11.88
C SER A 140 -3.35 -4.26 11.80
N ASN A 141 -2.73 -4.46 10.64
CA ASN A 141 -1.67 -5.45 10.47
C ASN A 141 -0.76 -5.09 9.30
N LEU A 142 0.45 -5.60 9.33
CA LEU A 142 1.49 -5.33 8.37
C LEU A 142 2.33 -6.59 8.15
N ILE A 143 2.49 -6.97 6.87
CA ILE A 143 3.28 -8.14 6.48
C ILE A 143 4.27 -7.70 5.41
N PHE A 144 5.57 -7.93 5.67
CA PHE A 144 6.60 -7.68 4.68
C PHE A 144 6.81 -8.94 3.85
N ILE A 145 6.84 -8.79 2.53
CA ILE A 145 7.14 -9.89 1.61
C ILE A 145 8.33 -9.53 0.74
N GLY A 146 9.27 -10.45 0.64
CA GLY A 146 10.34 -10.41 -0.35
C GLY A 146 10.18 -11.57 -1.32
N ASN A 147 11.07 -11.67 -2.30
CA ASN A 147 11.02 -12.73 -3.31
C ASN A 147 11.03 -14.15 -2.73
N GLU A 148 11.62 -14.35 -1.57
CA GLU A 148 11.81 -15.68 -0.97
C GLU A 148 11.33 -15.79 0.47
N GLN A 149 10.93 -14.68 1.12
CA GLN A 149 10.59 -14.68 2.54
C GLN A 149 9.39 -13.80 2.84
N ILE A 150 8.53 -14.31 3.69
CA ILE A 150 7.41 -13.57 4.27
C ILE A 150 7.79 -13.26 5.73
N HIS A 151 7.88 -11.96 6.06
CA HIS A 151 8.13 -11.51 7.43
C HIS A 151 6.85 -10.93 8.00
N LEU A 152 6.31 -11.60 9.01
CA LEU A 152 5.09 -11.17 9.67
C LEU A 152 5.43 -10.24 10.83
N LEU A 153 4.90 -9.03 10.77
CA LEU A 153 4.91 -8.11 11.89
C LEU A 153 3.48 -8.01 12.43
N GLU A 154 3.21 -8.69 13.55
CA GLU A 154 1.92 -8.56 14.20
C GLU A 154 1.84 -7.24 14.94
N ILE A 155 0.84 -6.45 14.57
CA ILE A 155 0.53 -5.19 15.23
C ILE A 155 -0.68 -5.43 16.11
N THR A 156 -0.51 -5.24 17.41
CA THR A 156 -1.59 -5.50 18.37
C THR A 156 -2.59 -4.36 18.34
N LYS A 157 -3.85 -4.70 18.12
CA LYS A 157 -4.97 -3.80 18.37
C LYS A 157 -5.19 -3.65 19.88
N ASP A 158 -5.26 -2.44 20.31
CA ASP A 158 -5.88 -2.14 21.60
C ASP A 158 -7.36 -1.88 21.42
#